data_3b1cfc1e986a707ed5946971471d2bab
#
_entry.id   3b1cfc1e986a707ed5946971471d2bab
#
_cell.length_a   1.000
_cell.length_b   1.000
_cell.length_c   1.000
_cell.angle_alpha   90.00
_cell.angle_beta   90.00
_cell.angle_gamma   90.00
#
_symmetry.space_group_name_H-M   'P 1'
#
loop_
_entity.id
_entity.type
_entity.pdbx_description
1 polymer ?
#
loop_
_entity_poly.entity_id
_entity_poly.type
_entity_poly.pdbx_seq_one_letter_code
_entity_poly.pdbx_strand_id
1 'polypeptide(L)'
;MSIKISPQEVLNALRAVQDPDLSRDIVSLGFVKDLEVGDHRVSFTIQLTTPACPVRDQMAAAARQAVEALGVKDVQVRMTSQVVSSAAGKNPLIPLVKNTVAVASGKGGVGKSTVAANLAIALQRSG
;
A
#
# COMPACT_ATOMS: atom_id res chain seq x y z
N MET A 1 12.00 4.35 -33.66
CA MET A 1 13.03 3.92 -32.67
C MET A 1 12.34 3.30 -31.48
N SER A 2 12.59 2.05 -31.22
CA SER A 2 12.08 1.38 -30.01
C SER A 2 12.94 1.83 -28.84
N ILE A 3 12.39 2.62 -27.96
CA ILE A 3 13.03 2.93 -26.70
C ILE A 3 12.93 1.69 -25.84
N LYS A 4 13.99 0.90 -25.81
CA LYS A 4 14.08 -0.23 -24.89
C LYS A 4 14.37 0.31 -23.49
N ILE A 5 13.30 0.55 -22.74
CA ILE A 5 13.41 0.96 -21.34
C ILE A 5 13.75 -0.29 -20.53
N SER A 6 14.80 -0.21 -19.74
CA SER A 6 15.19 -1.30 -18.87
C SER A 6 14.38 -1.27 -17.56
N PRO A 7 14.12 -2.42 -16.94
CA PRO A 7 13.48 -2.45 -15.62
C PRO A 7 14.22 -1.60 -14.59
N GLN A 8 15.53 -1.52 -14.72
CA GLN A 8 16.37 -0.72 -13.82
C GLN A 8 16.13 0.78 -13.95
N GLU A 9 15.90 1.27 -15.17
CA GLU A 9 15.55 2.67 -15.40
C GLU A 9 14.21 3.03 -14.82
N VAL A 10 13.24 2.13 -14.93
CA VAL A 10 11.92 2.31 -14.29
C VAL A 10 12.04 2.34 -12.77
N LEU A 11 12.79 1.44 -12.18
CA LEU A 11 13.03 1.45 -10.74
C LEU A 11 13.75 2.73 -10.27
N ASN A 12 14.74 3.20 -11.02
CA ASN A 12 15.42 4.45 -10.72
C ASN A 12 14.48 5.67 -10.78
N ALA A 13 13.59 5.70 -11.77
CA ALA A 13 12.57 6.75 -11.86
C ALA A 13 11.60 6.70 -10.68
N LEU A 14 11.19 5.51 -10.27
CA LEU A 14 10.28 5.31 -9.14
C LEU A 14 10.91 5.66 -7.79
N ARG A 15 12.23 5.72 -7.67
CA ARG A 15 12.92 6.22 -6.47
C ARG A 15 12.66 7.70 -6.18
N ALA A 16 12.19 8.45 -7.16
CA ALA A 16 11.74 9.84 -6.94
C ALA A 16 10.43 9.92 -6.15
N VAL A 17 9.67 8.82 -6.09
CA VAL A 17 8.41 8.75 -5.36
C VAL A 17 8.69 8.33 -3.92
N GLN A 18 8.40 9.22 -2.98
CA GLN A 18 8.62 8.97 -1.56
C GLN A 18 7.30 8.72 -0.84
N ASP A 19 7.34 7.80 0.11
CA ASP A 19 6.26 7.62 1.07
C ASP A 19 6.35 8.73 2.13
N PRO A 20 5.31 9.54 2.32
CA PRO A 20 5.34 10.65 3.27
C PRO A 20 5.41 10.20 4.73
N ASP A 21 4.89 9.02 5.04
CA ASP A 21 4.88 8.51 6.41
C ASP A 21 6.23 7.93 6.82
N LEU A 22 6.91 7.27 5.87
CA LEU A 22 8.17 6.59 6.12
C LEU A 22 9.39 7.40 5.67
N SER A 23 9.18 8.52 4.95
CA SER A 23 10.23 9.39 4.40
C SER A 23 11.30 8.64 3.59
N ARG A 24 10.88 7.60 2.91
CA ARG A 24 11.71 6.74 2.06
C ARG A 24 11.03 6.48 0.73
N ASP A 25 11.84 6.20 -0.29
CA ASP A 25 11.30 5.88 -1.61
C ASP A 25 10.60 4.50 -1.64
N ILE A 26 9.58 4.38 -2.47
CA ILE A 26 8.76 3.17 -2.60
C ILE A 26 9.55 1.95 -3.08
N VAL A 27 10.64 2.17 -3.80
CA VAL A 27 11.51 1.07 -4.29
C VAL A 27 12.33 0.48 -3.14
N SER A 28 12.96 1.32 -2.33
CA SER A 28 13.73 0.89 -1.15
C SER A 28 12.86 0.21 -0.08
N LEU A 29 11.59 0.63 0.03
CA LEU A 29 10.60 0.01 0.92
C LEU A 29 10.08 -1.34 0.40
N GLY A 30 10.40 -1.71 -0.85
CA GLY A 30 9.93 -2.94 -1.45
C GLY A 30 8.45 -2.92 -1.82
N PHE A 31 7.85 -1.76 -2.01
CA PHE A 31 6.44 -1.61 -2.36
C PHE A 31 6.17 -1.89 -3.83
N VAL A 32 7.17 -1.79 -4.70
CA VAL A 32 7.04 -2.07 -6.13
C VAL A 32 7.13 -3.58 -6.37
N LYS A 33 6.06 -4.14 -6.90
CA LYS A 33 5.93 -5.57 -7.22
C LYS A 33 5.48 -5.75 -8.66
N ASP A 34 5.68 -6.94 -9.21
CA ASP A 34 5.19 -7.36 -10.51
C ASP A 34 5.54 -6.36 -11.63
N LEU A 35 6.78 -5.87 -11.63
CA LEU A 35 7.25 -4.94 -12.66
C LEU A 35 7.41 -5.66 -13.99
N GLU A 36 6.62 -5.26 -14.97
CA GLU A 36 6.70 -5.72 -16.35
C GLU A 36 7.00 -4.55 -17.27
N VAL A 37 8.05 -4.67 -18.05
CA VAL A 37 8.50 -3.64 -18.99
C VAL A 37 8.39 -4.19 -20.40
N GLY A 38 7.52 -3.60 -21.21
CA GLY A 38 7.39 -3.85 -22.65
C GLY A 38 7.98 -2.71 -23.48
N ASP A 39 7.91 -2.81 -24.79
CA ASP A 39 8.49 -1.83 -25.72
C ASP A 39 7.92 -0.42 -25.54
N HIS A 40 6.64 -0.29 -25.20
CA HIS A 40 5.94 0.99 -25.00
C HIS A 40 5.00 0.98 -23.80
N ARG A 41 5.02 -0.10 -23.05
CA ARG A 41 4.13 -0.33 -21.91
C ARG A 41 4.94 -0.69 -20.68
N VAL A 42 4.61 -0.08 -19.57
CA VAL A 42 5.15 -0.46 -18.26
C VAL A 42 3.97 -0.71 -17.32
N SER A 43 3.97 -1.86 -16.68
CA SER A 43 3.00 -2.18 -15.64
C SER A 43 3.71 -2.57 -14.36
N PHE A 44 3.18 -2.13 -13.25
CA PHE A 44 3.70 -2.50 -11.94
C PHE A 44 2.62 -2.36 -10.86
N THR A 45 2.85 -3.02 -9.75
CA THR A 45 1.97 -2.98 -8.60
C THR A 45 2.68 -2.27 -7.46
N ILE A 46 1.99 -1.32 -6.83
CA ILE A 46 2.44 -0.70 -5.57
C ILE A 46 1.66 -1.36 -4.44
N GLN A 47 2.38 -2.09 -3.59
CA GLN A 47 1.82 -2.78 -2.45
C GLN A 47 2.05 -1.97 -1.18
N LEU A 48 0.97 -1.46 -0.61
CA LEU A 48 1.00 -0.69 0.63
C LEU A 48 0.77 -1.60 1.84
N THR A 49 1.21 -1.15 3.00
CA THR A 49 1.01 -1.88 4.26
C THR A 49 -0.36 -1.63 4.88
N THR A 50 -1.06 -0.58 4.45
CA THR A 50 -2.41 -0.25 4.90
C THR A 50 -3.32 0.15 3.74
N PRO A 51 -4.58 -0.32 3.71
CA PRO A 51 -5.55 0.08 2.71
C PRO A 51 -6.06 1.52 2.88
N ALA A 52 -5.91 2.08 4.07
CA ALA A 52 -6.44 3.40 4.45
C ALA A 52 -5.44 4.55 4.25
N CYS A 53 -4.43 4.38 3.37
CA CYS A 53 -3.46 5.44 3.11
C CYS A 53 -4.10 6.61 2.35
N PRO A 54 -4.20 7.82 2.95
CA PRO A 54 -4.84 8.97 2.30
C PRO A 54 -4.05 9.51 1.09
N VAL A 55 -2.79 9.19 1.00
CA VAL A 55 -1.90 9.61 -0.10
C VAL A 55 -1.76 8.56 -1.21
N ARG A 56 -2.53 7.49 -1.13
CA ARG A 56 -2.51 6.39 -2.10
C ARG A 56 -2.62 6.86 -3.54
N ASP A 57 -3.61 7.69 -3.82
CA ASP A 57 -3.85 8.20 -5.19
C ASP A 57 -2.75 9.15 -5.65
N GLN A 58 -2.20 9.94 -4.72
CA GLN A 58 -1.07 10.83 -5.00
C GLN A 58 0.20 10.03 -5.33
N MET A 59 0.47 8.96 -4.60
CA MET A 59 1.60 8.07 -4.87
C MET A 59 1.45 7.38 -6.23
N ALA A 60 0.26 6.91 -6.56
CA ALA A 60 -0.02 6.30 -7.86
C ALA A 60 0.19 7.30 -9.01
N ALA A 61 -0.30 8.53 -8.86
CA ALA A 61 -0.13 9.59 -9.83
C ALA A 61 1.34 9.98 -10.00
N ALA A 62 2.07 10.15 -8.90
CA ALA A 62 3.49 10.48 -8.91
C ALA A 62 4.33 9.36 -9.56
N ALA A 63 4.03 8.10 -9.25
CA ALA A 63 4.68 6.96 -9.85
C ALA A 63 4.44 6.88 -11.36
N ARG A 64 3.20 7.12 -11.78
CA ARG A 64 2.84 7.18 -13.21
C ARG A 64 3.60 8.28 -13.94
N GLN A 65 3.62 9.49 -13.40
CA GLN A 65 4.34 10.62 -13.98
C GLN A 65 5.85 10.34 -14.08
N ALA A 66 6.44 9.74 -13.06
CA ALA A 66 7.86 9.40 -13.06
C ALA A 66 8.23 8.43 -14.20
N VAL A 67 7.37 7.46 -14.46
CA VAL A 67 7.57 6.49 -15.55
C VAL A 67 7.24 7.10 -16.93
N GLU A 68 6.21 7.92 -17.02
CA GLU A 68 5.86 8.64 -18.26
C GLU A 68 7.00 9.57 -18.71
N ALA A 69 7.75 10.15 -17.77
CA ALA A 69 8.92 10.96 -18.05
C ALA A 69 10.05 10.22 -18.78
N LEU A 70 10.05 8.89 -18.73
CA LEU A 70 10.98 8.03 -19.49
C LEU A 70 10.56 7.84 -20.96
N GLY A 71 9.42 8.41 -21.37
CA GLY A 71 8.90 8.29 -22.72
C GLY A 71 7.94 7.11 -22.93
N VAL A 72 7.46 6.49 -21.86
CA VAL A 72 6.46 5.42 -21.91
C VAL A 72 5.09 6.02 -22.15
N LYS A 73 4.38 5.50 -23.15
CA LYS A 73 3.03 5.99 -23.49
C LYS A 73 1.91 5.30 -22.71
N ASP A 74 2.13 4.05 -22.31
CA ASP A 74 1.14 3.26 -21.57
C ASP A 74 1.74 2.81 -20.23
N VAL A 75 1.32 3.47 -19.17
CA VAL A 75 1.73 3.14 -17.79
C VAL A 75 0.54 2.64 -17.01
N GLN A 76 0.61 1.39 -16.58
CA GLN A 76 -0.42 0.78 -15.75
C GLN A 76 0.09 0.61 -14.32
N VAL A 77 -0.52 1.35 -13.42
CA VAL A 77 -0.23 1.27 -11.99
C VAL A 77 -1.38 0.57 -11.30
N ARG A 78 -1.08 -0.54 -10.66
CA ARG A 78 -2.03 -1.25 -9.79
C ARG A 78 -1.69 -0.94 -8.34
N MET A 79 -2.71 -0.64 -7.56
CA MET A 79 -2.55 -0.42 -6.13
C MET A 79 -3.13 -1.60 -5.38
N THR A 80 -2.36 -2.18 -4.50
CA THR A 80 -2.81 -3.23 -3.60
C THR A 80 -2.37 -2.90 -2.18
N SER A 81 -3.00 -3.51 -1.21
CA SER A 81 -2.61 -3.39 0.19
C SER A 81 -2.53 -4.77 0.81
N GLN A 82 -1.46 -4.99 1.55
CA GLN A 82 -1.32 -6.18 2.36
C GLN A 82 -1.12 -5.76 3.81
N VAL A 83 -2.12 -6.03 4.60
CA VAL A 83 -1.99 -5.85 6.03
C VAL A 83 -1.09 -6.96 6.56
N VAL A 84 0.10 -6.61 6.99
CA VAL A 84 0.97 -7.55 7.69
C VAL A 84 0.39 -7.73 9.08
N SER A 85 -0.35 -8.81 9.27
CA SER A 85 -0.78 -9.22 10.59
C SER A 85 0.47 -9.60 11.39
N SER A 86 0.82 -8.80 12.37
CA SER A 86 1.89 -9.12 13.33
C SER A 86 1.56 -10.33 14.22
N ALA A 87 0.37 -10.88 14.08
CA ALA A 87 -0.10 -12.08 14.75
C ALA A 87 0.24 -13.38 13.99
N ALA A 88 1.26 -13.38 13.13
CA ALA A 88 1.78 -14.59 12.49
C ALA A 88 2.54 -15.50 13.48
N GLY A 89 2.14 -15.51 14.74
CA GLY A 89 2.51 -16.50 15.73
C GLY A 89 1.64 -17.75 15.56
N LYS A 90 2.29 -18.86 15.55
CA LYS A 90 1.81 -20.23 15.47
C LYS A 90 0.53 -20.49 16.26
N ASN A 91 -0.60 -20.55 15.65
CA ASN A 91 -1.98 -20.78 16.11
C ASN A 91 -2.80 -19.48 16.28
N PRO A 92 -3.44 -18.99 15.23
CA PRO A 92 -4.46 -17.97 15.41
C PRO A 92 -5.63 -18.58 16.19
N LEU A 93 -5.92 -18.03 17.36
CA LEU A 93 -7.10 -18.41 18.16
C LEU A 93 -8.40 -18.24 17.39
N ILE A 94 -8.36 -17.40 16.35
CA ILE A 94 -9.51 -17.08 15.50
C ILE A 94 -9.07 -17.11 14.03
N PRO A 95 -9.03 -18.29 13.38
CA PRO A 95 -8.42 -18.46 12.06
C PRO A 95 -9.14 -17.72 10.92
N LEU A 96 -10.40 -17.35 11.09
CA LEU A 96 -11.18 -16.65 10.07
C LEU A 96 -11.13 -15.11 10.22
N VAL A 97 -10.47 -14.60 11.24
CA VAL A 97 -10.33 -13.16 11.49
C VAL A 97 -8.99 -12.67 10.93
N LYS A 98 -9.06 -11.75 9.98
CA LYS A 98 -7.85 -11.18 9.36
C LYS A 98 -7.11 -10.21 10.27
N ASN A 99 -7.84 -9.41 11.00
CA ASN A 99 -7.31 -8.36 11.86
C ASN A 99 -8.06 -8.31 13.19
N THR A 100 -7.34 -8.10 14.26
CA THR A 100 -7.92 -7.95 15.59
C THR A 100 -7.53 -6.58 16.15
N VAL A 101 -8.52 -5.83 16.61
CA VAL A 101 -8.34 -4.53 17.26
C VAL A 101 -8.69 -4.67 18.73
N ALA A 102 -7.74 -4.39 19.60
CA ALA A 102 -7.97 -4.40 21.04
C ALA A 102 -8.37 -3.01 21.53
N VAL A 103 -9.46 -2.94 22.28
CA VAL A 103 -9.89 -1.71 22.94
C VAL A 103 -9.75 -1.89 24.45
N ALA A 104 -8.89 -1.10 25.07
CA ALA A 104 -8.55 -1.22 26.47
C ALA A 104 -8.59 0.16 27.17
N SER A 105 -8.75 0.16 28.48
CA SER A 105 -8.65 1.35 29.30
C SER A 105 -8.01 0.99 30.63
N GLY A 106 -7.30 1.93 31.24
CA GLY A 106 -6.74 1.78 32.58
C GLY A 106 -7.74 2.04 33.71
N LYS A 107 -8.97 2.41 33.39
CA LYS A 107 -9.99 2.82 34.34
C LYS A 107 -11.36 2.35 33.88
N GLY A 108 -12.21 1.93 34.78
CA GLY A 108 -13.61 1.59 34.50
C GLY A 108 -14.49 2.81 34.28
N GLY A 109 -15.63 2.66 33.57
CA GLY A 109 -16.65 3.69 33.39
C GLY A 109 -16.29 4.81 32.42
N VAL A 110 -15.28 4.63 31.55
CA VAL A 110 -14.83 5.64 30.57
C VAL A 110 -15.48 5.49 29.18
N GLY A 111 -16.41 4.56 28.99
CA GLY A 111 -17.08 4.32 27.71
C GLY A 111 -16.34 3.35 26.79
N LYS A 112 -15.48 2.50 27.30
CA LYS A 112 -14.73 1.51 26.54
C LYS A 112 -15.63 0.60 25.69
N SER A 113 -16.67 0.03 26.28
CA SER A 113 -17.64 -0.84 25.59
C SER A 113 -18.42 -0.09 24.50
N THR A 114 -18.79 1.16 24.75
CA THR A 114 -19.47 2.03 23.78
C THR A 114 -18.56 2.31 22.58
N VAL A 115 -17.30 2.63 22.80
CA VAL A 115 -16.31 2.85 21.73
C VAL A 115 -16.09 1.57 20.93
N ALA A 116 -15.94 0.44 21.60
CA ALA A 116 -15.72 -0.85 20.91
C ALA A 116 -16.92 -1.24 20.02
N ALA A 117 -18.14 -1.08 20.50
CA ALA A 117 -19.37 -1.39 19.73
C ALA A 117 -19.52 -0.46 18.51
N ASN A 118 -19.34 0.84 18.70
CA ASN A 118 -19.42 1.82 17.62
C ASN A 118 -18.29 1.66 16.59
N LEU A 119 -17.08 1.35 17.04
CA LEU A 119 -15.94 1.06 16.15
C LEU A 119 -16.21 -0.18 15.29
N ALA A 120 -16.76 -1.24 15.87
CA ALA A 120 -17.10 -2.45 15.12
C ALA A 120 -18.13 -2.19 14.01
N ILE A 121 -19.16 -1.40 14.30
CA ILE A 121 -20.18 -1.00 13.32
C ILE A 121 -19.57 -0.11 12.22
N ALA A 122 -18.72 0.84 12.59
CA ALA A 122 -18.05 1.72 11.64
C ALA A 122 -17.13 0.94 10.69
N LEU A 123 -16.37 -0.02 11.21
CA LEU A 123 -15.50 -0.88 10.40
C LEU A 123 -16.31 -1.79 9.46
N GLN A 124 -17.43 -2.32 9.92
CA GLN A 124 -18.32 -3.11 9.08
C GLN A 124 -18.86 -2.32 7.89
N ARG A 125 -19.24 -1.06 8.12
CA ARG A 125 -19.75 -0.16 7.06
C ARG A 125 -18.65 0.29 6.07
N SER A 126 -17.43 0.29 6.49
CA SER A 126 -16.28 0.67 5.66
C SER A 126 -15.79 -0.46 4.75
N GLY A 127 -16.30 -1.67 4.92
CA GLY A 127 -15.90 -2.88 4.19
C GLY A 127 -14.90 -3.69 4.98
#